data_c49ed9a0d11f3459f33e7f9c357621b8
#
_entry.id   c49ed9a0d11f3459f33e7f9c357621b8
#
_cell.length_a   1.000
_cell.length_b   1.000
_cell.length_c   1.000
_cell.angle_alpha   90.00
_cell.angle_beta   90.00
_cell.angle_gamma   90.00
#
_symmetry.space_group_name_H-M   'P 1'
#
loop_
_entity.id
_entity.type
_entity.pdbx_description
1 polymer ?
#
loop_
_entity_poly.entity_id
_entity_poly.type
_entity_poly.pdbx_seq_one_letter_code
_entity_poly.pdbx_strand_id
1 'polypeptide(L)'
;MSVATPRDPRFRVNGTDVVSAVQPTQSQPFVVFAPGLYAFDHKSTYLVAAPVSVPVTDPGSVTPVRVEAEPNALFVKEVRKELHAYYVKCATQTVLLPTSCPFGKTFSNRVISTPAWAMVSDPPITIVPDPNSAHWLVPFATGQAHLVVKVQSLFDGSITTFDSHVPFEVSYTIEVATDDHLTITSVYR
;
A
#
# COMPACT_ATOMS: atom_id res chain seq x y z
N MET A 1 -18.68 -2.32 -27.09
CA MET A 1 -17.34 -2.10 -26.53
C MET A 1 -17.11 -3.10 -25.40
N SER A 2 -15.88 -3.46 -25.10
CA SER A 2 -15.52 -4.32 -23.97
C SER A 2 -14.51 -3.57 -23.09
N VAL A 3 -14.91 -3.23 -21.86
CA VAL A 3 -14.11 -2.37 -20.97
C VAL A 3 -13.52 -3.20 -19.84
N ALA A 4 -12.18 -3.14 -19.68
CA ALA A 4 -11.44 -3.76 -18.60
C ALA A 4 -10.96 -2.68 -17.61
N THR A 5 -11.18 -2.92 -16.33
CA THR A 5 -10.78 -2.05 -15.22
C THR A 5 -10.02 -2.88 -14.17
N PRO A 6 -8.73 -3.15 -14.38
CA PRO A 6 -8.03 -4.24 -13.69
C PRO A 6 -7.80 -4.04 -12.19
N ARG A 7 -8.01 -2.83 -11.65
CA ARG A 7 -7.72 -2.55 -10.24
C ARG A 7 -8.83 -1.83 -9.49
N ASP A 8 -9.52 -0.93 -10.18
CA ASP A 8 -10.64 -0.19 -9.61
C ASP A 8 -11.83 -0.34 -10.56
N PRO A 9 -13.00 -0.79 -10.09
CA PRO A 9 -14.16 -0.99 -10.95
C PRO A 9 -14.76 0.34 -11.45
N ARG A 10 -14.37 1.47 -10.87
CA ARG A 10 -14.85 2.79 -11.24
C ARG A 10 -14.12 3.31 -12.47
N PHE A 11 -14.83 3.93 -13.37
CA PHE A 11 -14.28 4.68 -14.51
C PHE A 11 -15.30 5.71 -15.01
N ARG A 12 -14.88 6.59 -15.89
CA ARG A 12 -15.78 7.55 -16.54
C ARG A 12 -15.80 7.33 -18.04
N VAL A 13 -16.98 7.52 -18.61
CA VAL A 13 -17.20 7.55 -20.07
C VAL A 13 -17.79 8.89 -20.43
N ASN A 14 -17.10 9.68 -21.26
CA ASN A 14 -17.49 11.03 -21.62
C ASN A 14 -17.89 11.90 -20.40
N GLY A 15 -17.13 11.74 -19.28
CA GLY A 15 -17.37 12.46 -18.04
C GLY A 15 -18.48 11.88 -17.14
N THR A 16 -19.16 10.83 -17.57
CA THR A 16 -20.19 10.14 -16.76
C THR A 16 -19.54 9.00 -15.95
N ASP A 17 -19.78 8.99 -14.65
CA ASP A 17 -19.27 7.95 -13.75
C ASP A 17 -19.97 6.61 -13.99
N VAL A 18 -19.19 5.55 -14.07
CA VAL A 18 -19.64 4.17 -14.28
C VAL A 18 -18.86 3.26 -13.32
N VAL A 19 -19.53 2.25 -12.79
CA VAL A 19 -18.92 1.19 -11.99
C VAL A 19 -19.09 -0.14 -12.72
N SER A 20 -17.97 -0.82 -12.97
CA SER A 20 -17.97 -2.17 -13.55
C SER A 20 -18.59 -3.16 -12.58
N ALA A 21 -19.51 -3.99 -13.08
CA ALA A 21 -20.17 -5.04 -12.29
C ALA A 21 -19.41 -6.39 -12.32
N VAL A 22 -18.33 -6.47 -13.11
CA VAL A 22 -17.52 -7.69 -13.24
C VAL A 22 -16.24 -7.60 -12.43
N GLN A 23 -15.65 -8.76 -12.16
CA GLN A 23 -14.37 -8.86 -11.44
C GLN A 23 -13.25 -8.13 -12.21
N PRO A 24 -12.22 -7.60 -11.52
CA PRO A 24 -11.12 -6.86 -12.15
C PRO A 24 -10.36 -7.61 -13.25
N THR A 25 -10.41 -8.95 -13.25
CA THR A 25 -9.80 -9.82 -14.28
C THR A 25 -10.66 -9.98 -15.53
N GLN A 26 -11.87 -9.47 -15.53
CA GLN A 26 -12.83 -9.60 -16.60
C GLN A 26 -13.09 -8.26 -17.28
N SER A 27 -13.53 -8.33 -18.55
CA SER A 27 -14.00 -7.16 -19.29
C SER A 27 -15.52 -7.13 -19.32
N GLN A 28 -16.10 -6.00 -19.03
CA GLN A 28 -17.54 -5.81 -19.10
C GLN A 28 -17.97 -5.31 -20.49
N PRO A 29 -18.97 -5.94 -21.14
CA PRO A 29 -19.52 -5.45 -22.39
C PRO A 29 -20.44 -4.24 -22.16
N PHE A 30 -20.33 -3.23 -23.02
CA PHE A 30 -21.21 -2.08 -23.10
C PHE A 30 -21.75 -1.89 -24.50
N VAL A 31 -23.05 -1.62 -24.62
CA VAL A 31 -23.67 -1.20 -25.88
C VAL A 31 -23.48 0.30 -26.04
N VAL A 32 -22.96 0.69 -27.20
CA VAL A 32 -22.68 2.08 -27.54
C VAL A 32 -23.17 2.37 -28.99
N PHE A 33 -23.41 3.62 -29.29
CA PHE A 33 -23.79 4.04 -30.63
C PHE A 33 -22.55 4.08 -31.56
N ALA A 34 -22.75 3.74 -32.82
CA ALA A 34 -21.78 3.88 -33.90
C ALA A 34 -22.40 4.67 -35.08
N PRO A 35 -21.62 5.58 -35.71
CA PRO A 35 -20.27 5.99 -35.34
C PRO A 35 -20.28 6.89 -34.08
N GLY A 36 -19.21 6.81 -33.26
CA GLY A 36 -19.06 7.61 -32.05
C GLY A 36 -17.63 7.69 -31.56
N LEU A 37 -17.31 8.72 -30.79
CA LEU A 37 -16.05 8.88 -30.10
C LEU A 37 -16.31 8.87 -28.59
N TYR A 38 -15.62 7.97 -27.88
CA TYR A 38 -15.80 7.76 -26.44
C TYR A 38 -14.50 8.02 -25.71
N ALA A 39 -14.52 8.96 -24.75
CA ALA A 39 -13.39 9.24 -23.89
C ALA A 39 -13.55 8.48 -22.57
N PHE A 40 -12.53 7.71 -22.21
CA PHE A 40 -12.47 6.96 -20.98
C PHE A 40 -11.38 7.53 -20.08
N ASP A 41 -11.69 7.72 -18.81
CA ASP A 41 -10.70 8.08 -17.77
C ASP A 41 -11.13 7.51 -16.41
N HIS A 42 -10.30 7.73 -15.39
CA HIS A 42 -10.62 7.47 -13.99
C HIS A 42 -10.15 8.64 -13.13
N LYS A 43 -10.97 9.02 -12.15
CA LYS A 43 -10.60 10.01 -11.14
C LYS A 43 -11.32 9.69 -9.83
N SER A 44 -10.55 9.32 -8.82
CA SER A 44 -11.02 9.17 -7.43
C SER A 44 -10.08 9.91 -6.48
N THR A 45 -10.28 9.77 -5.18
CA THR A 45 -9.42 10.43 -4.17
C THR A 45 -7.96 10.01 -4.30
N TYR A 46 -7.70 8.72 -4.57
CA TYR A 46 -6.35 8.14 -4.53
C TYR A 46 -5.83 7.70 -5.90
N LEU A 47 -6.71 7.57 -6.89
CA LEU A 47 -6.36 6.99 -8.18
C LEU A 47 -6.72 7.93 -9.33
N VAL A 48 -5.96 7.84 -10.41
CA VAL A 48 -6.19 8.61 -11.65
C VAL A 48 -5.81 7.74 -12.85
N ALA A 49 -6.58 7.85 -13.94
CA ALA A 49 -6.19 7.36 -15.25
C ALA A 49 -6.21 8.48 -16.27
N ALA A 50 -5.20 8.53 -17.13
CA ALA A 50 -5.17 9.47 -18.23
C ALA A 50 -6.33 9.23 -19.21
N PRO A 51 -6.94 10.25 -19.78
CA PRO A 51 -8.03 10.09 -20.76
C PRO A 51 -7.55 9.34 -22.00
N VAL A 52 -8.33 8.32 -22.40
CA VAL A 52 -8.14 7.57 -23.65
C VAL A 52 -9.36 7.75 -24.52
N SER A 53 -9.19 8.26 -25.74
CA SER A 53 -10.26 8.44 -26.72
C SER A 53 -10.31 7.24 -27.68
N VAL A 54 -11.47 6.60 -27.79
CA VAL A 54 -11.69 5.39 -28.57
C VAL A 54 -12.79 5.64 -29.60
N PRO A 55 -12.47 5.62 -30.92
CA PRO A 55 -13.48 5.70 -31.96
C PRO A 55 -14.17 4.34 -32.12
N VAL A 56 -15.49 4.39 -32.30
CA VAL A 56 -16.30 3.23 -32.72
C VAL A 56 -16.92 3.58 -34.08
N THR A 57 -16.48 2.91 -35.16
CA THR A 57 -16.84 3.21 -36.51
C THR A 57 -17.98 2.32 -37.03
N ASP A 58 -17.90 1.03 -36.68
CA ASP A 58 -18.76 0.00 -37.26
C ASP A 58 -19.77 -0.55 -36.27
N PRO A 59 -21.08 -0.56 -36.63
CA PRO A 59 -22.09 -1.23 -35.82
C PRO A 59 -21.78 -2.73 -35.66
N GLY A 60 -21.94 -3.25 -34.43
CA GLY A 60 -21.72 -4.66 -34.13
C GLY A 60 -20.25 -5.06 -33.87
N SER A 61 -19.29 -4.16 -34.07
CA SER A 61 -17.90 -4.39 -33.73
C SER A 61 -17.68 -4.36 -32.21
N VAL A 62 -16.77 -5.19 -31.69
CA VAL A 62 -16.34 -5.18 -30.29
C VAL A 62 -14.99 -4.49 -30.19
N THR A 63 -14.98 -3.27 -29.70
CA THR A 63 -13.75 -2.49 -29.47
C THR A 63 -13.29 -2.68 -28.02
N PRO A 64 -12.11 -3.24 -27.77
CA PRO A 64 -11.57 -3.38 -26.42
C PRO A 64 -11.06 -2.02 -25.90
N VAL A 65 -11.31 -1.76 -24.62
CA VAL A 65 -10.84 -0.59 -23.90
C VAL A 65 -10.26 -1.04 -22.56
N ARG A 66 -9.14 -0.47 -22.17
CA ARG A 66 -8.53 -0.71 -20.87
C ARG A 66 -8.34 0.62 -20.14
N VAL A 67 -8.95 0.74 -18.95
CA VAL A 67 -8.80 1.90 -18.08
C VAL A 67 -7.88 1.48 -16.93
N GLU A 68 -6.62 1.92 -17.01
CA GLU A 68 -5.63 1.63 -15.97
C GLU A 68 -5.53 2.80 -15.01
N ALA A 69 -6.08 2.62 -13.82
CA ALA A 69 -5.90 3.56 -12.73
C ALA A 69 -4.49 3.44 -12.16
N GLU A 70 -3.89 4.59 -11.83
CA GLU A 70 -2.57 4.70 -11.21
C GLU A 70 -2.66 5.47 -9.89
N PRO A 71 -1.78 5.20 -8.91
CA PRO A 71 -1.69 5.93 -7.66
C PRO A 71 -1.36 7.41 -7.89
N ASN A 72 -2.12 8.31 -7.29
CA ASN A 72 -1.77 9.72 -7.28
C ASN A 72 -0.90 10.09 -6.05
N ALA A 73 -0.41 11.33 -6.00
CA ALA A 73 0.46 11.80 -4.91
C ALA A 73 -0.25 11.80 -3.54
N LEU A 74 -1.57 11.96 -3.49
CA LEU A 74 -2.36 11.92 -2.26
C LEU A 74 -2.40 10.52 -1.68
N PHE A 75 -2.49 9.49 -2.51
CA PHE A 75 -2.44 8.10 -2.07
C PHE A 75 -1.13 7.78 -1.34
N VAL A 76 0.01 8.11 -1.98
CA VAL A 76 1.33 7.90 -1.36
C VAL A 76 1.47 8.68 -0.05
N LYS A 77 0.97 9.91 -0.02
CA LYS A 77 1.02 10.77 1.18
C LYS A 77 0.20 10.17 2.33
N GLU A 78 -1.02 9.70 2.08
CA GLU A 78 -1.89 9.16 3.14
C GLU A 78 -1.34 7.83 3.67
N VAL A 79 -0.92 6.91 2.80
CA VAL A 79 -0.29 5.65 3.22
C VAL A 79 0.96 5.90 4.06
N ARG A 80 1.82 6.85 3.65
CA ARG A 80 3.00 7.23 4.44
C ARG A 80 2.63 7.75 5.82
N LYS A 81 1.61 8.60 5.92
CA LYS A 81 1.13 9.18 7.18
C LYS A 81 0.60 8.09 8.12
N GLU A 82 -0.21 7.16 7.62
CA GLU A 82 -0.76 6.05 8.41
C GLU A 82 0.33 5.11 8.92
N LEU A 83 1.27 4.74 8.04
CA LEU A 83 2.38 3.87 8.41
C LEU A 83 3.33 4.56 9.41
N HIS A 84 3.62 5.86 9.25
CA HIS A 84 4.39 6.61 10.23
C HIS A 84 3.72 6.60 11.62
N ALA A 85 2.43 6.88 11.69
CA ALA A 85 1.69 6.84 12.95
C ALA A 85 1.71 5.44 13.60
N TYR A 86 1.62 4.38 12.78
CA TYR A 86 1.75 3.00 13.25
C TYR A 86 3.15 2.72 13.82
N TYR A 87 4.24 3.12 13.16
CA TYR A 87 5.61 2.90 13.66
C TYR A 87 5.87 3.69 14.94
N VAL A 88 5.41 4.94 15.03
CA VAL A 88 5.51 5.75 16.25
C VAL A 88 4.77 5.09 17.40
N LYS A 89 3.55 4.56 17.15
CA LYS A 89 2.80 3.80 18.16
C LYS A 89 3.55 2.53 18.59
N CYS A 90 4.20 1.83 17.67
CA CYS A 90 5.06 0.70 18.01
C CYS A 90 6.20 1.09 18.93
N ALA A 91 6.83 2.23 18.71
CA ALA A 91 7.94 2.73 19.53
C ALA A 91 7.53 3.15 20.96
N THR A 92 6.22 3.30 21.24
CA THR A 92 5.77 3.56 22.64
C THR A 92 5.74 2.29 23.51
N GLN A 93 5.87 1.10 22.93
CA GLN A 93 5.87 -0.16 23.67
C GLN A 93 7.23 -0.38 24.36
N THR A 94 7.19 -0.70 25.65
CA THR A 94 8.37 -0.84 26.50
C THR A 94 8.84 -2.28 26.64
N VAL A 95 8.76 -3.04 25.54
CA VAL A 95 9.17 -4.45 25.47
C VAL A 95 10.18 -4.66 24.35
N LEU A 96 10.96 -5.74 24.40
CA LEU A 96 11.98 -6.03 23.37
C LEU A 96 11.38 -6.42 22.02
N LEU A 97 10.21 -7.03 22.02
CA LEU A 97 9.47 -7.46 20.85
C LEU A 97 8.10 -6.78 20.89
N PRO A 98 7.97 -5.55 20.41
CA PRO A 98 6.68 -4.85 20.39
C PRO A 98 5.62 -5.63 19.61
N THR A 99 4.47 -5.82 20.24
CA THR A 99 3.40 -6.66 19.68
C THR A 99 2.83 -6.02 18.40
N SER A 100 2.67 -6.83 17.38
CA SER A 100 2.16 -6.42 16.05
C SER A 100 3.01 -5.31 15.41
N CYS A 101 4.31 -5.28 15.64
CA CYS A 101 5.22 -4.28 15.12
C CYS A 101 6.32 -4.91 14.26
N PRO A 102 6.88 -4.18 13.28
CA PRO A 102 7.83 -4.75 12.35
C PRO A 102 9.27 -4.83 12.90
N PHE A 103 9.52 -4.23 14.04
CA PHE A 103 10.85 -4.25 14.66
C PHE A 103 10.83 -4.90 16.04
N GLY A 104 11.99 -5.40 16.43
CA GLY A 104 12.21 -6.03 17.73
C GLY A 104 13.65 -6.49 17.86
N LYS A 105 14.08 -6.82 19.07
CA LYS A 105 15.43 -7.29 19.35
C LYS A 105 15.41 -8.33 20.45
N THR A 106 16.13 -9.42 20.27
CA THR A 106 16.38 -10.44 21.29
C THR A 106 17.81 -10.33 21.83
N PHE A 107 18.00 -10.73 23.08
CA PHE A 107 19.30 -10.79 23.72
C PHE A 107 19.51 -12.16 24.38
N SER A 108 20.73 -12.67 24.30
CA SER A 108 21.13 -13.87 25.04
C SER A 108 21.43 -13.58 26.52
N ASN A 109 21.70 -12.32 26.84
CA ASN A 109 21.99 -11.83 28.18
C ASN A 109 20.73 -11.38 28.90
N ARG A 110 20.79 -11.20 30.23
CA ARG A 110 19.66 -10.76 31.05
C ARG A 110 19.38 -9.28 30.82
N VAL A 111 18.16 -8.96 30.41
CA VAL A 111 17.69 -7.57 30.33
C VAL A 111 17.35 -7.06 31.74
N ILE A 112 17.92 -5.91 32.12
CA ILE A 112 17.81 -5.35 33.49
C ILE A 112 17.24 -3.92 33.52
N SER A 113 16.86 -3.37 32.37
CA SER A 113 16.12 -2.13 32.30
C SER A 113 14.93 -2.25 31.34
N THR A 114 13.97 -1.35 31.48
CA THR A 114 12.88 -1.20 30.52
C THR A 114 13.43 -0.78 29.16
N PRO A 115 13.11 -1.52 28.05
CA PRO A 115 13.49 -1.12 26.71
C PRO A 115 12.85 0.24 26.33
N ALA A 116 13.63 1.10 25.70
CA ALA A 116 13.18 2.36 25.14
C ALA A 116 13.41 2.37 23.64
N TRP A 117 12.33 2.44 22.88
CA TRP A 117 12.34 2.52 21.42
C TRP A 117 12.09 3.94 20.92
N ALA A 118 12.70 4.30 19.80
CA ALA A 118 12.42 5.51 19.05
C ALA A 118 12.53 5.22 17.54
N MET A 119 11.75 5.92 16.73
CA MET A 119 11.91 5.85 15.27
C MET A 119 13.08 6.73 14.85
N VAL A 120 13.94 6.20 13.97
CA VAL A 120 15.07 6.92 13.35
C VAL A 120 14.73 7.31 11.92
N SER A 121 14.27 6.35 11.13
CA SER A 121 13.83 6.60 9.76
C SER A 121 12.71 5.63 9.37
N ASP A 122 11.68 6.17 8.76
CA ASP A 122 10.63 5.36 8.16
C ASP A 122 11.14 4.67 6.89
N PRO A 123 10.61 3.48 6.56
CA PRO A 123 10.83 2.86 5.26
C PRO A 123 10.34 3.79 4.12
N PRO A 124 11.07 3.91 3.01
CA PRO A 124 10.60 4.66 1.85
C PRO A 124 9.33 3.99 1.26
N ILE A 125 8.27 4.78 1.09
CA ILE A 125 6.98 4.28 0.58
C ILE A 125 6.85 4.63 -0.89
N THR A 126 6.78 3.59 -1.72
CA THR A 126 6.32 3.61 -3.11
C THR A 126 5.12 2.69 -3.24
N ILE A 127 4.18 3.02 -4.11
CA ILE A 127 2.99 2.19 -4.35
C ILE A 127 3.01 1.75 -5.81
N VAL A 128 2.99 0.45 -6.01
CA VAL A 128 2.99 -0.17 -7.34
C VAL A 128 1.80 -1.13 -7.48
N PRO A 129 1.39 -1.48 -8.69
CA PRO A 129 0.42 -2.54 -8.91
C PRO A 129 0.92 -3.89 -8.37
N ASP A 130 0.11 -4.61 -7.59
CA ASP A 130 0.41 -6.00 -7.25
C ASP A 130 0.26 -6.88 -8.52
N PRO A 131 1.29 -7.63 -8.91
CA PRO A 131 1.22 -8.47 -10.11
C PRO A 131 0.25 -9.66 -9.97
N ASN A 132 -0.10 -10.06 -8.75
CA ASN A 132 -0.87 -11.28 -8.47
C ASN A 132 -2.32 -10.99 -8.05
N SER A 133 -2.69 -9.74 -7.84
CA SER A 133 -4.01 -9.36 -7.39
C SER A 133 -4.46 -7.98 -7.94
N ALA A 134 -5.70 -7.60 -7.66
CA ALA A 134 -6.19 -6.25 -7.95
C ALA A 134 -5.74 -5.18 -6.94
N HIS A 135 -4.99 -5.58 -5.90
CA HIS A 135 -4.52 -4.67 -4.86
C HIS A 135 -3.31 -3.85 -5.31
N TRP A 136 -2.90 -2.93 -4.45
CA TRP A 136 -1.66 -2.17 -4.56
C TRP A 136 -0.63 -2.77 -3.62
N LEU A 137 0.64 -2.67 -3.98
CA LEU A 137 1.76 -3.19 -3.23
C LEU A 137 2.70 -2.06 -2.82
N VAL A 138 3.06 -2.01 -1.55
CA VAL A 138 4.29 -1.37 -1.08
C VAL A 138 5.38 -2.43 -1.11
N PRO A 139 6.34 -2.35 -2.05
CA PRO A 139 7.45 -3.30 -2.12
C PRO A 139 8.28 -3.29 -0.85
N PHE A 140 9.17 -4.29 -0.72
CA PHE A 140 10.11 -4.36 0.39
C PHE A 140 10.88 -3.06 0.56
N ALA A 141 10.84 -2.54 1.78
CA ALA A 141 11.54 -1.34 2.17
C ALA A 141 12.08 -1.48 3.59
N THR A 142 13.23 -0.90 3.85
CA THR A 142 13.91 -0.97 5.14
C THR A 142 13.80 0.35 5.89
N GLY A 143 13.36 0.29 7.14
CA GLY A 143 13.38 1.37 8.12
C GLY A 143 14.38 1.11 9.23
N GLN A 144 14.53 2.09 10.12
CA GLN A 144 15.39 1.97 11.30
C GLN A 144 14.67 2.48 12.55
N ALA A 145 14.67 1.64 13.58
CA ALA A 145 14.30 2.02 14.94
C ALA A 145 15.57 2.08 15.80
N HIS A 146 15.55 2.83 16.88
CA HIS A 146 16.61 2.96 17.86
C HIS A 146 16.17 2.29 19.14
N LEU A 147 17.02 1.44 19.71
CA LEU A 147 16.78 0.77 20.99
C LEU A 147 17.85 1.14 22.01
N VAL A 148 17.40 1.57 23.18
CA VAL A 148 18.25 1.72 24.36
C VAL A 148 17.77 0.77 25.44
N VAL A 149 18.68 -0.10 25.93
CA VAL A 149 18.37 -1.07 26.99
C VAL A 149 19.64 -1.52 27.71
N LYS A 150 19.58 -1.73 29.03
CA LYS A 150 20.70 -2.31 29.79
C LYS A 150 20.60 -3.82 29.85
N VAL A 151 21.72 -4.48 29.57
CA VAL A 151 21.86 -5.94 29.61
C VAL A 151 22.99 -6.36 30.57
N GLN A 152 22.76 -7.42 31.31
CA GLN A 152 23.74 -8.02 32.24
C GLN A 152 24.25 -9.34 31.66
N SER A 153 25.55 -9.45 31.53
CA SER A 153 26.23 -10.68 31.12
C SER A 153 25.91 -11.83 32.07
N LEU A 154 25.49 -12.97 31.52
CA LEU A 154 25.30 -14.19 32.31
C LEU A 154 26.60 -14.89 32.67
N PHE A 155 27.73 -14.51 32.05
CA PHE A 155 29.04 -15.11 32.27
C PHE A 155 29.77 -14.49 33.46
N ASP A 156 29.86 -13.15 33.51
CA ASP A 156 30.67 -12.42 34.50
C ASP A 156 29.88 -11.35 35.28
N GLY A 157 28.58 -11.21 35.01
CA GLY A 157 27.69 -10.23 35.67
C GLY A 157 27.91 -8.79 35.26
N SER A 158 28.80 -8.50 34.31
CA SER A 158 29.03 -7.15 33.81
C SER A 158 27.79 -6.55 33.19
N ILE A 159 27.60 -5.23 33.37
CA ILE A 159 26.44 -4.49 32.83
C ILE A 159 26.89 -3.60 31.68
N THR A 160 26.21 -3.74 30.55
CA THR A 160 26.42 -2.91 29.36
C THR A 160 25.11 -2.26 28.92
N THR A 161 25.21 -1.11 28.29
CA THR A 161 24.05 -0.48 27.63
C THR A 161 24.11 -0.81 26.14
N PHE A 162 23.05 -1.47 25.65
CA PHE A 162 22.82 -1.54 24.22
C PHE A 162 22.14 -0.23 23.82
N ASP A 163 22.76 0.53 22.92
CA ASP A 163 22.35 1.81 22.42
C ASP A 163 22.67 1.81 20.92
N SER A 164 21.72 1.38 20.10
CA SER A 164 22.00 1.13 18.68
C SER A 164 20.75 1.14 17.81
N HIS A 165 20.95 1.34 16.52
CA HIS A 165 19.91 1.22 15.51
C HIS A 165 19.60 -0.26 15.24
N VAL A 166 18.30 -0.53 15.11
CA VAL A 166 17.75 -1.83 14.76
C VAL A 166 17.03 -1.68 13.42
N PRO A 167 17.59 -2.21 12.32
CA PRO A 167 16.91 -2.18 11.03
C PRO A 167 15.71 -3.14 11.05
N PHE A 168 14.69 -2.79 10.26
CA PHE A 168 13.52 -3.64 10.04
C PHE A 168 13.04 -3.52 8.59
N GLU A 169 12.45 -4.58 8.10
CA GLU A 169 11.91 -4.65 6.74
C GLU A 169 10.39 -4.74 6.77
N VAL A 170 9.76 -4.11 5.80
CA VAL A 170 8.31 -4.12 5.64
C VAL A 170 7.91 -4.30 4.18
N SER A 171 6.74 -4.87 3.99
CA SER A 171 6.00 -4.86 2.72
C SER A 171 4.52 -4.89 3.06
N TYR A 172 3.69 -4.19 2.29
CA TYR A 172 2.25 -4.10 2.54
C TYR A 172 1.45 -4.28 1.26
N THR A 173 0.30 -4.92 1.39
CA THR A 173 -0.76 -4.85 0.38
C THR A 173 -1.77 -3.78 0.80
N ILE A 174 -2.30 -3.04 -0.19
CA ILE A 174 -3.28 -1.98 0.05
C ILE A 174 -4.48 -2.24 -0.85
N GLU A 175 -5.64 -2.28 -0.26
CA GLU A 175 -6.92 -2.26 -0.95
C GLU A 175 -7.52 -0.87 -0.88
N VAL A 176 -8.01 -0.38 -2.01
CA VAL A 176 -8.77 0.87 -2.12
C VAL A 176 -10.22 0.50 -2.40
N ALA A 177 -11.08 0.69 -1.41
CA ALA A 177 -12.50 0.44 -1.57
C ALA A 177 -13.19 1.50 -2.46
N THR A 178 -14.39 1.19 -2.92
CA THR A 178 -15.14 2.11 -3.81
C THR A 178 -15.58 3.41 -3.12
N ASP A 179 -15.57 3.44 -1.80
CA ASP A 179 -15.79 4.63 -0.96
C ASP A 179 -14.48 5.36 -0.59
N ASP A 180 -13.37 4.97 -1.22
CA ASP A 180 -12.01 5.45 -0.97
C ASP A 180 -11.47 5.11 0.43
N HIS A 181 -12.06 4.11 1.13
CA HIS A 181 -11.45 3.58 2.33
C HIS A 181 -10.20 2.78 2.00
N LEU A 182 -9.11 2.99 2.75
CA LEU A 182 -7.84 2.27 2.60
C LEU A 182 -7.73 1.16 3.64
N THR A 183 -7.44 -0.06 3.18
CA THR A 183 -7.08 -1.18 4.06
C THR A 183 -5.62 -1.56 3.80
N ILE A 184 -4.75 -1.34 4.79
CA ILE A 184 -3.32 -1.65 4.69
C ILE A 184 -3.04 -2.92 5.48
N THR A 185 -2.52 -3.95 4.81
CA THR A 185 -2.22 -5.25 5.41
C THR A 185 -0.73 -5.57 5.24
N SER A 186 -0.05 -5.95 6.34
CA SER A 186 1.35 -6.39 6.26
C SER A 186 1.46 -7.73 5.52
N VAL A 187 2.38 -7.83 4.58
CA VAL A 187 2.69 -9.08 3.86
C VAL A 187 3.48 -10.05 4.75
N TYR A 188 4.22 -9.54 5.72
CA TYR A 188 4.96 -10.33 6.72
C TYR A 188 4.33 -10.22 8.10
N ARG A 189 4.19 -11.37 8.71
CA ARG A 189 3.92 -11.55 10.14
C ARG A 189 5.13 -12.14 10.84
#